data_a014c58e1fd79e45ae44231e0dba3778
#
_entry.id   a014c58e1fd79e45ae44231e0dba3778
#
_cell.length_a   1.000
_cell.length_b   1.000
_cell.length_c   1.000
_cell.angle_alpha   90.00
_cell.angle_beta   90.00
_cell.angle_gamma   90.00
#
_symmetry.space_group_name_H-M   'P 1'
#
loop_
_entity.id
_entity.type
_entity.pdbx_description
1 polymer ?
#
loop_
_entity_poly.entity_id
_entity_poly.type
_entity_poly.pdbx_seq_one_letter_code
_entity_poly.pdbx_strand_id
1 'polypeptide(L)'
;MNSGVPTYDQLFNPLLTSMQQLGGSATIQEIEQQVADTLQLTEDQINDIHKGNTTKLSYRLAWTRNYLKRYGLLENSSRGVWSLTKQGFETKSVDEEKVKQTVRSLDKTETYI
;
A
#
# COMPACT_ATOMS: atom_id res chain seq x y z
N MET A 1 24.05 5.75 -1.54
CA MET A 1 23.50 4.41 -1.81
C MET A 1 22.01 4.37 -1.53
N ASN A 2 21.30 3.68 -2.38
CA ASN A 2 19.87 3.48 -2.18
C ASN A 2 19.66 2.62 -0.94
N SER A 3 18.76 3.02 -0.04
CA SER A 3 18.44 2.27 1.17
C SER A 3 17.77 0.93 0.89
N GLY A 4 17.26 0.76 -0.32
CA GLY A 4 16.55 -0.46 -0.70
C GLY A 4 15.10 -0.50 -0.28
N VAL A 5 14.49 0.64 0.06
CA VAL A 5 13.05 0.69 0.32
C VAL A 5 12.30 0.30 -0.96
N PRO A 6 11.37 -0.67 -0.90
CA PRO A 6 10.63 -1.07 -2.10
C PRO A 6 9.83 0.07 -2.71
N THR A 7 9.59 -0.01 -4.01
CA THR A 7 8.73 0.95 -4.71
C THR A 7 7.26 0.71 -4.36
N TYR A 8 6.40 1.67 -4.69
CA TYR A 8 4.97 1.57 -4.32
C TYR A 8 4.31 0.31 -4.91
N ASP A 9 4.68 -0.06 -6.13
CA ASP A 9 4.12 -1.25 -6.79
C ASP A 9 4.66 -2.55 -6.20
N GLN A 10 5.92 -2.56 -5.79
CA GLN A 10 6.49 -3.71 -5.08
C GLN A 10 5.84 -3.90 -3.71
N LEU A 11 5.19 -2.88 -3.19
CA LEU A 11 4.51 -2.93 -1.89
C LEU A 11 3.05 -3.42 -1.98
N PHE A 12 2.49 -3.63 -3.17
CA PHE A 12 1.10 -4.10 -3.31
C PHE A 12 0.86 -5.39 -2.52
N ASN A 13 1.64 -6.42 -2.80
CA ASN A 13 1.46 -7.71 -2.13
C ASN A 13 1.85 -7.69 -0.66
N PRO A 14 2.97 -7.08 -0.26
CA PRO A 14 3.28 -6.96 1.17
C PRO A 14 2.20 -6.24 1.96
N LEU A 15 1.60 -5.18 1.41
CA LEU A 15 0.53 -4.47 2.11
C LEU A 15 -0.72 -5.34 2.21
N LEU A 16 -1.09 -6.01 1.14
CA LEU A 16 -2.26 -6.91 1.14
C LEU A 16 -2.09 -8.00 2.20
N THR A 17 -0.94 -8.66 2.22
CA THR A 17 -0.62 -9.70 3.21
C THR A 17 -0.66 -9.14 4.62
N SER A 18 -0.07 -7.97 4.83
CA SER A 18 -0.02 -7.32 6.14
C SER A 18 -1.43 -6.99 6.64
N MET A 19 -2.30 -6.49 5.77
CA MET A 19 -3.69 -6.20 6.12
C MET A 19 -4.44 -7.46 6.54
N GLN A 20 -4.21 -8.57 5.84
CA GLN A 20 -4.83 -9.85 6.18
C GLN A 20 -4.32 -10.35 7.54
N GLN A 21 -3.03 -10.21 7.81
CA GLN A 21 -2.43 -10.58 9.09
C GLN A 21 -2.96 -9.73 10.24
N LEU A 22 -3.28 -8.46 9.98
CA LEU A 22 -3.82 -7.54 10.97
C LEU A 22 -5.34 -7.69 11.17
N GLY A 23 -5.96 -8.66 10.52
CA GLY A 23 -7.39 -8.93 10.68
C GLY A 23 -8.29 -8.15 9.74
N GLY A 24 -7.72 -7.44 8.78
CA GLY A 24 -8.46 -6.77 7.71
C GLY A 24 -8.77 -5.30 7.96
N SER A 25 -8.45 -4.76 9.13
CA SER A 25 -8.65 -3.34 9.44
C SER A 25 -7.48 -2.84 10.28
N ALA A 26 -6.92 -1.68 9.93
CA ALA A 26 -5.74 -1.19 10.63
C ALA A 26 -5.55 0.30 10.39
N THR A 27 -4.84 0.94 11.33
CA THR A 27 -4.41 2.33 11.17
C THR A 27 -3.21 2.38 10.21
N ILE A 28 -2.92 3.56 9.71
CA ILE A 28 -1.73 3.79 8.86
C ILE A 28 -0.47 3.33 9.57
N GLN A 29 -0.34 3.64 10.86
CA GLN A 29 0.84 3.28 11.65
C GLN A 29 0.97 1.76 11.81
N GLU A 30 -0.14 1.09 12.07
CA GLU A 30 -0.14 -0.37 12.17
C GLU A 30 0.25 -1.03 10.86
N ILE A 31 -0.24 -0.48 9.74
CA ILE A 31 0.10 -0.98 8.39
C ILE A 31 1.60 -0.83 8.14
N GLU A 32 2.15 0.35 8.40
CA GLU A 32 3.58 0.61 8.17
C GLU A 32 4.45 -0.33 9.02
N GLN A 33 4.08 -0.51 10.28
CA GLN A 33 4.83 -1.40 11.17
C GLN A 33 4.77 -2.84 10.68
N GLN A 34 3.59 -3.32 10.30
CA GLN A 34 3.41 -4.69 9.84
C GLN A 34 4.13 -4.95 8.53
N VAL A 35 4.09 -4.01 7.59
CA VAL A 35 4.82 -4.12 6.33
C VAL A 35 6.33 -4.17 6.60
N ALA A 36 6.83 -3.30 7.48
CA ALA A 36 8.24 -3.28 7.84
C ALA A 36 8.66 -4.62 8.45
N ASP A 37 7.85 -5.18 9.34
CA ASP A 37 8.11 -6.48 9.96
C ASP A 37 8.09 -7.61 8.93
N THR A 38 7.08 -7.63 8.08
CA THR A 38 6.91 -8.66 7.05
C THR A 38 8.11 -8.69 6.10
N LEU A 39 8.59 -7.53 5.72
CA LEU A 39 9.73 -7.39 4.79
C LEU A 39 11.08 -7.37 5.50
N GLN A 40 11.08 -7.41 6.84
CA GLN A 40 12.31 -7.35 7.65
C GLN A 40 13.17 -6.14 7.27
N LEU A 41 12.54 -4.98 7.14
CA LEU A 41 13.25 -3.75 6.81
C LEU A 41 14.17 -3.34 7.97
N THR A 42 15.34 -2.82 7.62
CA THR A 42 16.29 -2.29 8.61
C THR A 42 15.83 -0.93 9.12
N GLU A 43 16.41 -0.48 10.23
CA GLU A 43 16.13 0.87 10.74
C GLU A 43 16.51 1.94 9.71
N ASP A 44 17.58 1.76 8.98
CA ASP A 44 17.99 2.68 7.93
C ASP A 44 16.93 2.79 6.83
N GLN A 45 16.34 1.66 6.44
CA GLN A 45 15.28 1.64 5.44
C GLN A 45 14.01 2.31 5.97
N ILE A 46 13.62 2.00 7.20
CA ILE A 46 12.41 2.55 7.83
C ILE A 46 12.54 4.08 8.00
N ASN A 47 13.73 4.56 8.34
CA ASN A 47 13.96 5.97 8.64
C ASN A 47 14.43 6.79 7.45
N ASP A 48 14.56 6.18 6.27
CA ASP A 48 15.00 6.89 5.06
C ASP A 48 13.96 7.95 4.67
N ILE A 49 14.39 9.19 4.65
CA ILE A 49 13.51 10.33 4.45
C ILE A 49 13.26 10.58 2.96
N HIS A 50 11.99 10.77 2.60
CA HIS A 50 11.59 11.20 1.28
C HIS A 50 11.65 12.73 1.18
N LYS A 51 10.95 13.41 2.11
CA LYS A 51 10.91 14.87 2.15
C LYS A 51 10.38 15.32 3.51
N GLY A 52 11.03 16.33 4.10
CA GLY A 52 10.63 16.83 5.41
C GLY A 52 10.66 15.74 6.47
N ASN A 53 9.53 15.49 7.10
CA ASN A 53 9.39 14.43 8.11
C ASN A 53 8.78 13.15 7.55
N THR A 54 8.54 13.09 6.24
CA THR A 54 7.90 11.94 5.61
C THR A 54 8.96 10.96 5.13
N THR A 55 8.89 9.70 5.59
CA THR A 55 9.80 8.66 5.15
C THR A 55 9.42 8.17 3.75
N LYS A 56 10.38 7.58 3.04
CA LYS A 56 10.11 6.93 1.74
C LYS A 56 9.09 5.83 1.89
N LEU A 57 9.18 5.03 2.95
CA LEU A 57 8.22 3.96 3.22
C LEU A 57 6.81 4.51 3.36
N SER A 58 6.62 5.54 4.20
CA SER A 58 5.32 6.15 4.44
C SER A 58 4.73 6.73 3.14
N TYR A 59 5.55 7.46 2.39
CA TYR A 59 5.13 8.07 1.13
C TYR A 59 4.72 7.01 0.10
N ARG A 60 5.52 5.97 -0.06
CA ARG A 60 5.25 4.91 -1.04
C ARG A 60 4.06 4.06 -0.64
N LEU A 61 3.89 3.78 0.66
CA LEU A 61 2.72 3.06 1.14
C LEU A 61 1.43 3.85 0.93
N ALA A 62 1.49 5.18 1.01
CA ALA A 62 0.31 6.01 0.72
C ALA A 62 -0.14 5.81 -0.74
N TRP A 63 0.79 5.76 -1.68
CA TRP A 63 0.47 5.46 -3.08
C TRP A 63 -0.03 4.02 -3.25
N THR A 64 0.58 3.08 -2.53
CA THR A 64 0.16 1.67 -2.55
C THR A 64 -1.29 1.54 -2.10
N ARG A 65 -1.67 2.20 -1.00
CA ARG A 65 -3.05 2.19 -0.51
C ARG A 65 -4.00 2.80 -1.53
N ASN A 66 -3.60 3.90 -2.14
CA ASN A 66 -4.43 4.57 -3.14
C ASN A 66 -4.71 3.64 -4.33
N TYR A 67 -3.68 3.00 -4.86
CA TYR A 67 -3.83 2.08 -6.00
C TYR A 67 -4.70 0.88 -5.63
N LEU A 68 -4.47 0.25 -4.49
CA LEU A 68 -5.26 -0.91 -4.07
C LEU A 68 -6.70 -0.55 -3.77
N LYS A 69 -6.96 0.66 -3.25
CA LYS A 69 -8.31 1.17 -3.06
C LYS A 69 -9.03 1.29 -4.41
N ARG A 70 -8.39 1.90 -5.39
CA ARG A 70 -8.98 2.08 -6.72
C ARG A 70 -9.13 0.77 -7.46
N TYR A 71 -8.27 -0.20 -7.16
CA TYR A 71 -8.35 -1.54 -7.73
C TYR A 71 -9.47 -2.38 -7.06
N GLY A 72 -9.98 -1.95 -5.92
CA GLY A 72 -11.12 -2.57 -5.27
C GLY A 72 -10.79 -3.50 -4.11
N LEU A 73 -9.56 -3.51 -3.62
CA LEU A 73 -9.14 -4.40 -2.54
C LEU A 73 -9.11 -3.74 -1.16
N LEU A 74 -9.05 -2.41 -1.12
CA LEU A 74 -9.02 -1.64 0.12
C LEU A 74 -10.08 -0.54 0.09
N GLU A 75 -10.48 -0.11 1.29
CA GLU A 75 -11.28 1.08 1.46
C GLU A 75 -10.80 1.86 2.67
N ASN A 76 -10.96 3.17 2.63
CA ASN A 76 -10.66 4.04 3.77
C ASN A 76 -11.93 4.10 4.62
N SER A 77 -12.01 3.26 5.63
CA SER A 77 -13.21 3.07 6.44
C SER A 77 -13.50 4.24 7.38
N SER A 78 -12.44 4.92 7.84
CA SER A 78 -12.55 6.15 8.59
C SER A 78 -11.21 6.87 8.49
N ARG A 79 -11.13 8.09 9.05
CA ARG A 79 -9.91 8.89 8.97
C ARG A 79 -8.74 8.14 9.60
N GLY A 80 -7.70 7.90 8.79
CA GLY A 80 -6.50 7.20 9.24
C GLY A 80 -6.65 5.72 9.43
N VAL A 81 -7.81 5.14 9.09
CA VAL A 81 -8.08 3.70 9.21
C VAL A 81 -8.46 3.14 7.86
N TRP A 82 -7.87 2.00 7.53
CA TRP A 82 -8.09 1.31 6.26
C TRP A 82 -8.60 -0.11 6.51
N SER A 83 -9.40 -0.61 5.59
CA SER A 83 -9.99 -1.95 5.71
C SER A 83 -9.90 -2.68 4.38
N LEU A 84 -9.77 -4.00 4.43
CA LEU A 84 -9.90 -4.84 3.25
C LEU A 84 -11.37 -4.89 2.85
N THR A 85 -11.63 -4.83 1.54
CA THR A 85 -12.96 -5.16 1.01
C THR A 85 -13.12 -6.67 1.05
N LYS A 86 -14.33 -7.17 0.77
CA LYS A 86 -14.55 -8.62 0.63
C LYS A 86 -13.54 -9.21 -0.36
N GLN A 87 -13.35 -8.54 -1.49
CA GLN A 87 -12.43 -8.97 -2.52
C GLN A 87 -10.98 -8.97 -2.01
N GLY A 88 -10.63 -7.98 -1.18
CA GLY A 88 -9.29 -7.93 -0.57
C GLY A 88 -9.02 -9.10 0.36
N PHE A 89 -10.04 -9.55 1.11
CA PHE A 89 -9.89 -10.74 1.96
C PHE A 89 -9.67 -12.02 1.14
N GLU A 90 -10.29 -12.10 -0.03
CA GLU A 90 -10.27 -13.30 -0.86
C GLU A 90 -9.06 -13.36 -1.80
N THR A 91 -8.32 -12.26 -1.94
CA THR A 91 -7.20 -12.16 -2.88
C THR A 91 -5.90 -12.50 -2.19
N LYS A 92 -5.21 -13.55 -2.67
CA LYS A 92 -3.91 -13.98 -2.11
C LYS A 92 -2.78 -13.06 -2.58
N SER A 93 -2.79 -12.71 -3.85
CA SER A 93 -1.76 -11.87 -4.45
C SER A 93 -2.29 -11.18 -5.69
N VAL A 94 -1.61 -10.13 -6.11
CA VAL A 94 -1.96 -9.37 -7.32
C VAL A 94 -0.76 -9.32 -8.26
N ASP A 95 -1.06 -9.11 -9.54
CA ASP A 95 -0.05 -8.80 -10.55
C ASP A 95 0.15 -7.29 -10.55
N GLU A 96 1.37 -6.85 -10.27
CA GLU A 96 1.70 -5.44 -10.13
C GLU A 96 1.33 -4.63 -11.38
N GLU A 97 1.65 -5.15 -12.56
CA GLU A 97 1.36 -4.47 -13.82
C GLU A 97 -0.13 -4.37 -14.07
N LYS A 98 -0.87 -5.42 -13.78
CA LYS A 98 -2.33 -5.43 -13.96
C LYS A 98 -3.00 -4.39 -13.07
N VAL A 99 -2.56 -4.27 -11.81
CA VAL A 99 -3.07 -3.24 -10.90
C VAL A 99 -2.82 -1.85 -11.49
N LYS A 100 -1.59 -1.59 -11.91
CA LYS A 100 -1.22 -0.29 -12.46
C LYS A 100 -2.01 0.05 -13.72
N GLN A 101 -2.14 -0.89 -14.64
CA GLN A 101 -2.88 -0.68 -15.89
C GLN A 101 -4.35 -0.41 -15.62
N THR A 102 -4.96 -1.19 -14.73
CA THR A 102 -6.37 -1.04 -14.38
C THR A 102 -6.65 0.34 -13.77
N VAL A 103 -5.83 0.75 -12.80
CA VAL A 103 -6.01 2.04 -12.12
C VAL A 103 -5.79 3.20 -13.09
N ARG A 104 -4.77 3.12 -13.94
CA ARG A 104 -4.49 4.16 -14.95
C ARG A 104 -5.63 4.28 -15.97
N SER A 105 -6.27 3.16 -16.32
CA SER A 105 -7.44 3.17 -17.20
C SER A 105 -8.62 3.89 -16.56
N LEU A 106 -8.84 3.68 -15.25
CA LEU A 106 -9.88 4.39 -14.51
C LEU A 106 -9.62 5.91 -14.51
N ASP A 107 -8.38 6.32 -14.33
CA ASP A 107 -8.00 7.73 -14.36
C ASP A 107 -8.32 8.36 -15.72
N LYS A 108 -8.01 7.68 -16.80
CA LYS A 108 -8.33 8.17 -18.16
C LYS A 108 -9.83 8.32 -18.36
N THR A 109 -10.60 7.35 -17.88
CA THR A 109 -12.06 7.39 -17.98
C THR A 109 -12.62 8.60 -17.24
N GLU A 110 -12.12 8.86 -16.05
CA GLU A 110 -12.54 10.02 -15.25
C GLU A 110 -12.21 11.34 -15.92
N THR A 111 -11.11 11.41 -16.66
CA THR A 111 -10.66 12.61 -17.35
C THR A 111 -11.64 13.04 -18.45
N TYR A 112 -12.36 12.12 -19.05
CA TYR A 112 -13.31 12.39 -20.12
C TYR A 112 -14.72 12.76 -19.65
N ILE A 113 -14.96 12.67 -18.38
CA ILE A 113 -16.23 13.06 -17.78
C ILE A 113 -16.19 14.49 -17.32
#